data_33f89c3ab387f06f554c638c7054f060
#
_entry.id   33f89c3ab387f06f554c638c7054f060
#
_cell.length_a   1.000
_cell.length_b   1.000
_cell.length_c   1.000
_cell.angle_alpha   90.00
_cell.angle_beta   90.00
_cell.angle_gamma   90.00
#
_symmetry.space_group_name_H-M   'P 1'
#
loop_
_entity.id
_entity.type
_entity.pdbx_description
1 polymer ?
#
loop_
_entity_poly.entity_id
_entity_poly.type
_entity_poly.pdbx_seq_one_letter_code
_entity_poly.pdbx_strand_id
1 'polypeptide(L)'
;MIKKIMPLAAGLLIVGVALSVRGQSGANDEAGRIHALELAWNHALEGKDSKALDMLLGSTMVSVDIDGSVMNKSEFLASIKAPDYQPSQAVIEQSNVQMYGAAAVVVGVFRVKGTEKGKPYVRRERFVDTWIKSNGTWQCVATTSALITAKQPGD
;
A
#
# COMPACT_ATOMS: atom_id res chain seq x y z
N MET A 1 15.07 -3.00 77.89
CA MET A 1 14.79 -2.06 76.79
C MET A 1 15.08 -2.75 75.48
N ILE A 2 14.02 -3.23 74.81
CA ILE A 2 14.14 -3.94 73.53
C ILE A 2 13.61 -2.99 72.45
N LYS A 3 14.49 -2.51 71.58
CA LYS A 3 14.11 -1.67 70.40
C LYS A 3 13.54 -2.59 69.31
N LYS A 4 12.27 -2.40 68.94
CA LYS A 4 11.64 -2.99 67.79
C LYS A 4 12.12 -2.29 66.54
N ILE A 5 12.71 -3.06 65.61
CA ILE A 5 13.06 -2.63 64.27
C ILE A 5 11.85 -2.95 63.36
N MET A 6 11.26 -1.96 62.74
CA MET A 6 10.19 -2.10 61.75
C MET A 6 10.84 -2.37 60.36
N PRO A 7 10.38 -3.34 59.58
CA PRO A 7 10.84 -3.48 58.21
C PRO A 7 10.11 -2.52 57.29
N LEU A 8 10.89 -1.79 56.50
CA LEU A 8 10.42 -0.89 55.43
C LEU A 8 10.03 -1.77 54.22
N ALA A 9 8.76 -1.79 53.89
CA ALA A 9 8.24 -2.49 52.70
C ALA A 9 8.57 -1.66 51.47
N ALA A 10 9.47 -2.16 50.62
CA ALA A 10 9.73 -1.60 49.29
C ALA A 10 8.59 -1.98 48.35
N GLY A 11 7.73 -1.01 48.09
CA GLY A 11 6.70 -1.10 47.03
C GLY A 11 7.36 -0.96 45.66
N LEU A 12 7.47 -2.07 44.90
CA LEU A 12 7.93 -2.06 43.53
C LEU A 12 6.75 -1.64 42.60
N LEU A 13 6.85 -0.42 42.09
CA LEU A 13 5.88 0.09 41.09
C LEU A 13 6.17 -0.59 39.74
N ILE A 14 5.34 -1.56 39.36
CA ILE A 14 5.29 -2.08 37.98
C ILE A 14 4.32 -1.22 37.18
N VAL A 15 4.83 -0.13 36.61
CA VAL A 15 4.11 0.69 35.61
C VAL A 15 5.00 0.72 34.40
N GLY A 16 4.62 0.02 33.33
CA GLY A 16 5.36 0.20 32.09
C GLY A 16 5.16 -0.77 30.92
N VAL A 17 4.22 -1.71 30.94
CA VAL A 17 4.12 -2.69 29.83
C VAL A 17 2.82 -2.59 28.99
N ALA A 18 1.84 -1.82 29.43
CA ALA A 18 0.51 -1.81 28.75
C ALA A 18 0.40 -0.91 27.50
N LEU A 19 1.38 0.00 27.25
CA LEU A 19 1.30 0.94 26.11
C LEU A 19 1.82 0.40 24.79
N SER A 20 2.71 -0.59 24.80
CA SER A 20 3.33 -1.14 23.58
C SER A 20 2.41 -2.08 22.82
N VAL A 21 1.51 -2.80 23.48
CA VAL A 21 0.62 -3.81 22.85
C VAL A 21 -0.52 -3.16 22.06
N ARG A 22 -1.04 -2.01 22.51
CA ARG A 22 -2.10 -1.30 21.77
C ARG A 22 -1.59 -0.64 20.49
N GLY A 23 -0.36 -0.17 20.45
CA GLY A 23 0.24 0.42 19.25
C GLY A 23 0.47 -0.61 18.13
N GLN A 24 0.84 -1.82 18.48
CA GLN A 24 1.16 -2.88 17.52
C GLN A 24 -0.07 -3.51 16.89
N SER A 25 -1.17 -3.70 17.65
CA SER A 25 -2.44 -4.20 17.10
C SER A 25 -3.07 -3.17 16.15
N GLY A 26 -3.04 -1.88 16.46
CA GLY A 26 -3.56 -0.83 15.58
C GLY A 26 -2.78 -0.67 14.28
N ALA A 27 -1.44 -0.81 14.32
CA ALA A 27 -0.61 -0.75 13.12
C ALA A 27 -0.85 -1.95 12.19
N ASN A 28 -1.03 -3.16 12.73
CA ASN A 28 -1.36 -4.35 11.95
C ASN A 28 -2.75 -4.25 11.31
N ASP A 29 -3.73 -3.67 11.99
CA ASP A 29 -5.08 -3.43 11.46
C ASP A 29 -5.04 -2.41 10.29
N GLU A 30 -4.29 -1.31 10.44
CA GLU A 30 -4.13 -0.32 9.37
C GLU A 30 -3.34 -0.89 8.17
N ALA A 31 -2.31 -1.70 8.39
CA ALA A 31 -1.60 -2.38 7.31
C ALA A 31 -2.52 -3.34 6.53
N GLY A 32 -3.40 -4.07 7.24
CA GLY A 32 -4.43 -4.90 6.62
C GLY A 32 -5.42 -4.08 5.76
N ARG A 33 -5.78 -2.87 6.21
CA ARG A 33 -6.62 -1.95 5.43
C ARG A 33 -5.93 -1.49 4.16
N ILE A 34 -4.65 -1.11 4.22
CA ILE A 34 -3.88 -0.73 3.03
C ILE A 34 -3.82 -1.90 2.04
N HIS A 35 -3.53 -3.11 2.51
CA HIS A 35 -3.54 -4.29 1.65
C HIS A 35 -4.89 -4.51 0.97
N ALA A 36 -6.00 -4.32 1.67
CA ALA A 36 -7.35 -4.41 1.09
C ALA A 36 -7.61 -3.33 0.02
N LEU A 37 -7.06 -2.11 0.20
CA LEU A 37 -7.16 -1.03 -0.80
C LEU A 37 -6.34 -1.35 -2.07
N GLU A 38 -5.17 -1.98 -1.93
CA GLU A 38 -4.37 -2.48 -3.06
C GLU A 38 -5.15 -3.54 -3.86
N LEU A 39 -5.82 -4.47 -3.18
CA LEU A 39 -6.67 -5.46 -3.85
C LEU A 39 -7.87 -4.81 -4.56
N ALA A 40 -8.49 -3.79 -3.93
CA ALA A 40 -9.57 -3.03 -4.55
C ALA A 40 -9.08 -2.26 -5.80
N TRP A 41 -7.86 -1.72 -5.77
CA TRP A 41 -7.24 -1.09 -6.94
C TRP A 41 -7.13 -2.08 -8.11
N ASN A 42 -6.58 -3.27 -7.88
CA ASN A 42 -6.44 -4.27 -8.94
C ASN A 42 -7.78 -4.70 -9.52
N HIS A 43 -8.77 -4.89 -8.67
CA HIS A 43 -10.12 -5.22 -9.13
C HIS A 43 -10.73 -4.09 -9.98
N ALA A 44 -10.53 -2.85 -9.58
CA ALA A 44 -10.97 -1.69 -10.34
C ALA A 44 -10.22 -1.55 -11.68
N LEU A 45 -8.92 -1.89 -11.74
CA LEU A 45 -8.16 -1.96 -13.00
C LEU A 45 -8.74 -3.00 -13.96
N GLU A 46 -8.98 -4.23 -13.49
CA GLU A 46 -9.58 -5.30 -14.31
C GLU A 46 -10.93 -4.89 -14.91
N GLY A 47 -11.77 -4.25 -14.08
CA GLY A 47 -13.09 -3.77 -14.50
C GLY A 47 -13.06 -2.45 -15.27
N LYS A 48 -11.89 -1.81 -15.42
CA LYS A 48 -11.75 -0.43 -15.92
C LYS A 48 -12.67 0.55 -15.17
N ASP A 49 -12.91 0.27 -13.89
CA ASP A 49 -13.76 1.10 -13.02
C ASP A 49 -13.00 2.33 -12.52
N SER A 50 -12.99 3.33 -13.38
CA SER A 50 -12.34 4.60 -13.06
C SER A 50 -12.99 5.35 -11.91
N LYS A 51 -14.25 5.07 -11.55
CA LYS A 51 -14.89 5.70 -10.37
C LYS A 51 -14.36 5.08 -9.08
N ALA A 52 -14.23 3.76 -9.05
CA ALA A 52 -13.60 3.08 -7.92
C ALA A 52 -12.15 3.54 -7.75
N LEU A 53 -11.37 3.63 -8.84
CA LEU A 53 -10.00 4.18 -8.80
C LEU A 53 -9.97 5.63 -8.31
N ASP A 54 -10.88 6.48 -8.77
CA ASP A 54 -10.95 7.88 -8.36
C ASP A 54 -11.10 8.05 -6.83
N MET A 55 -11.83 7.15 -6.18
CA MET A 55 -12.00 7.15 -4.71
C MET A 55 -10.72 6.73 -3.97
N LEU A 56 -9.89 5.88 -4.58
CA LEU A 56 -8.64 5.40 -3.98
C LEU A 56 -7.50 6.42 -4.11
N LEU A 57 -7.58 7.31 -5.10
CA LEU A 57 -6.50 8.23 -5.45
C LEU A 57 -6.67 9.60 -4.79
N GLY A 58 -5.59 10.13 -4.24
CA GLY A 58 -5.53 11.51 -3.76
C GLY A 58 -5.63 12.53 -4.90
N SER A 59 -6.13 13.74 -4.61
CA SER A 59 -6.31 14.81 -5.61
C SER A 59 -5.00 15.24 -6.29
N THR A 60 -3.88 15.12 -5.57
CA THR A 60 -2.53 15.50 -6.03
C THR A 60 -1.68 14.28 -6.39
N MET A 61 -2.31 13.13 -6.66
CA MET A 61 -1.62 11.89 -6.98
C MET A 61 -0.68 12.06 -8.18
N VAL A 62 0.49 11.45 -8.08
CA VAL A 62 1.50 11.35 -9.14
C VAL A 62 1.71 9.87 -9.46
N SER A 63 1.65 9.52 -10.75
CA SER A 63 1.98 8.19 -11.26
C SER A 63 3.21 8.27 -12.15
N VAL A 64 4.15 7.34 -11.95
CA VAL A 64 5.26 7.12 -12.87
C VAL A 64 5.09 5.73 -13.49
N ASP A 65 4.83 5.68 -14.79
CA ASP A 65 4.61 4.44 -15.51
C ASP A 65 5.92 3.74 -15.89
N ILE A 66 5.81 2.50 -16.37
CA ILE A 66 6.94 1.61 -16.73
C ILE A 66 7.88 2.20 -17.80
N ASP A 67 7.41 3.14 -18.61
CA ASP A 67 8.20 3.85 -19.62
C ASP A 67 8.81 5.16 -19.10
N GLY A 68 8.59 5.48 -17.82
CA GLY A 68 9.04 6.70 -17.15
C GLY A 68 8.14 7.92 -17.39
N SER A 69 7.02 7.78 -18.09
CA SER A 69 6.04 8.86 -18.23
C SER A 69 5.40 9.19 -16.88
N VAL A 70 5.15 10.49 -16.68
CA VAL A 70 4.55 11.00 -15.43
C VAL A 70 3.14 11.45 -15.72
N MET A 71 2.20 10.97 -14.91
CA MET A 71 0.78 11.31 -15.02
C MET A 71 0.26 11.86 -13.69
N ASN A 72 -0.60 12.86 -13.76
CA ASN A 72 -1.46 13.25 -12.65
C ASN A 72 -2.69 12.33 -12.57
N LYS A 73 -3.51 12.51 -11.53
CA LYS A 73 -4.72 11.70 -11.30
C LYS A 73 -5.66 11.65 -12.52
N SER A 74 -5.92 12.77 -13.17
CA SER A 74 -6.86 12.83 -14.30
C SER A 74 -6.32 12.10 -15.52
N GLU A 75 -5.03 12.24 -15.81
CA GLU A 75 -4.34 11.55 -16.90
C GLU A 75 -4.28 10.04 -16.66
N PHE A 76 -3.97 9.62 -15.42
CA PHE A 76 -4.00 8.20 -15.04
C PHE A 76 -5.39 7.61 -15.23
N LEU A 77 -6.46 8.26 -14.73
CA LEU A 77 -7.83 7.78 -14.91
C LEU A 77 -8.26 7.75 -16.37
N ALA A 78 -7.76 8.67 -17.21
CA ALA A 78 -8.00 8.67 -18.65
C ALA A 78 -7.29 7.49 -19.33
N SER A 79 -6.04 7.17 -18.95
CA SER A 79 -5.29 6.04 -19.51
C SER A 79 -5.99 4.70 -19.25
N ILE A 80 -6.58 4.52 -18.06
CA ILE A 80 -7.34 3.30 -17.74
C ILE A 80 -8.59 3.15 -18.62
N LYS A 81 -9.22 4.27 -19.00
CA LYS A 81 -10.39 4.27 -19.89
C LYS A 81 -10.05 4.06 -21.35
N ALA A 82 -8.79 4.18 -21.74
CA ALA A 82 -8.39 4.10 -23.15
C ALA A 82 -8.94 2.83 -23.80
N PRO A 83 -9.54 2.92 -24.98
CA PRO A 83 -10.21 1.78 -25.62
C PRO A 83 -9.26 0.68 -26.05
N ASP A 84 -8.01 1.02 -26.28
CA ASP A 84 -6.94 0.12 -26.69
C ASP A 84 -6.22 -0.56 -25.50
N TYR A 85 -6.52 -0.16 -24.26
CA TYR A 85 -6.06 -0.82 -23.04
C TYR A 85 -7.17 -1.71 -22.45
N GLN A 86 -6.99 -3.01 -22.47
CA GLN A 86 -7.98 -4.00 -22.05
C GLN A 86 -7.33 -5.01 -21.08
N PRO A 87 -7.17 -4.67 -19.78
CA PRO A 87 -6.70 -5.62 -18.79
C PRO A 87 -7.76 -6.71 -18.57
N SER A 88 -7.33 -7.95 -18.41
CA SER A 88 -8.21 -9.09 -18.15
C SER A 88 -7.89 -9.81 -16.85
N GLN A 89 -6.74 -9.52 -16.25
CA GLN A 89 -6.34 -9.99 -14.94
C GLN A 89 -5.27 -9.07 -14.37
N ALA A 90 -5.41 -8.74 -13.08
CA ALA A 90 -4.48 -7.94 -12.31
C ALA A 90 -4.29 -8.60 -10.94
N VAL A 91 -3.07 -9.06 -10.63
CA VAL A 91 -2.79 -9.84 -9.41
C VAL A 91 -1.57 -9.31 -8.72
N ILE A 92 -1.69 -9.04 -7.41
CA ILE A 92 -0.53 -8.84 -6.54
C ILE A 92 0.04 -10.23 -6.21
N GLU A 93 1.26 -10.51 -6.67
CA GLU A 93 1.97 -11.76 -6.35
C GLU A 93 2.64 -11.67 -4.99
N GLN A 94 3.13 -10.49 -4.64
CA GLN A 94 3.79 -10.19 -3.37
C GLN A 94 3.52 -8.73 -3.00
N SER A 95 3.32 -8.45 -1.72
CA SER A 95 3.32 -7.07 -1.21
C SER A 95 3.83 -7.02 0.23
N ASN A 96 4.47 -5.91 0.57
CA ASN A 96 4.90 -5.56 1.91
C ASN A 96 4.42 -4.15 2.21
N VAL A 97 3.70 -3.98 3.31
CA VAL A 97 3.18 -2.69 3.77
C VAL A 97 4.03 -2.21 4.93
N GLN A 98 4.64 -1.04 4.79
CA GLN A 98 5.39 -0.36 5.84
C GLN A 98 4.62 0.86 6.33
N MET A 99 4.28 0.87 7.61
CA MET A 99 3.48 1.94 8.23
C MET A 99 4.37 3.03 8.85
N TYR A 100 4.03 4.29 8.61
CA TYR A 100 4.70 5.49 9.14
C TYR A 100 3.67 6.47 9.72
N GLY A 101 2.93 6.03 10.74
CA GLY A 101 1.83 6.82 11.31
C GLY A 101 0.67 6.98 10.34
N ALA A 102 0.42 8.21 9.88
CA ALA A 102 -0.60 8.52 8.88
C ALA A 102 -0.14 8.33 7.43
N ALA A 103 1.04 7.72 7.22
CA ALA A 103 1.54 7.35 5.91
C ALA A 103 1.85 5.85 5.85
N ALA A 104 1.76 5.26 4.65
CA ALA A 104 2.20 3.90 4.38
C ALA A 104 2.92 3.84 3.03
N VAL A 105 3.91 2.97 2.94
CA VAL A 105 4.59 2.62 1.70
C VAL A 105 4.36 1.15 1.44
N VAL A 106 3.85 0.84 0.25
CA VAL A 106 3.66 -0.54 -0.21
C VAL A 106 4.68 -0.82 -1.30
N VAL A 107 5.43 -1.92 -1.15
CA VAL A 107 6.33 -2.42 -2.19
C VAL A 107 5.87 -3.81 -2.57
N GLY A 108 5.65 -4.06 -3.86
CA GLY A 108 5.12 -5.35 -4.28
C GLY A 108 5.54 -5.76 -5.68
N VAL A 109 5.05 -6.92 -6.07
CA VAL A 109 5.10 -7.43 -7.44
C VAL A 109 3.68 -7.60 -7.94
N PHE A 110 3.40 -6.96 -9.03
CA PHE A 110 2.13 -6.95 -9.71
C PHE A 110 2.27 -7.68 -11.05
N ARG A 111 1.32 -8.57 -11.34
CA ARG A 111 1.24 -9.22 -12.63
C ARG A 111 -0.07 -8.84 -13.31
N VAL A 112 0.05 -8.28 -14.48
CA VAL A 112 -1.10 -7.91 -15.30
C VAL A 112 -1.04 -8.60 -16.66
N LYS A 113 -2.18 -9.05 -17.15
CA LYS A 113 -2.35 -9.56 -18.52
C LYS A 113 -3.59 -8.94 -19.17
N GLY A 114 -3.58 -8.87 -20.46
CA GLY A 114 -4.68 -8.30 -21.23
C GLY A 114 -4.32 -8.13 -22.69
N THR A 115 -5.00 -7.17 -23.32
CA THR A 115 -4.73 -6.75 -24.69
C THR A 115 -4.47 -5.25 -24.69
N GLU A 116 -3.41 -4.82 -25.37
CA GLU A 116 -3.08 -3.41 -25.56
C GLU A 116 -2.77 -3.17 -27.05
N LYS A 117 -3.43 -2.17 -27.63
CA LYS A 117 -3.32 -1.85 -29.07
C LYS A 117 -3.55 -3.11 -29.95
N GLY A 118 -4.52 -3.95 -29.55
CA GLY A 118 -4.88 -5.19 -30.24
C GLY A 118 -3.90 -6.36 -30.05
N LYS A 119 -2.85 -6.21 -29.25
CA LYS A 119 -1.85 -7.26 -29.00
C LYS A 119 -1.97 -7.78 -27.57
N PRO A 120 -1.96 -9.12 -27.36
CA PRO A 120 -1.93 -9.68 -26.02
C PRO A 120 -0.62 -9.36 -25.32
N TYR A 121 -0.71 -9.10 -24.02
CA TYR A 121 0.47 -8.88 -23.17
C TYR A 121 0.35 -9.60 -21.83
N VAL A 122 1.51 -9.91 -21.25
CA VAL A 122 1.67 -10.29 -19.84
C VAL A 122 2.87 -9.50 -19.34
N ARG A 123 2.66 -8.72 -18.27
CA ARG A 123 3.73 -7.96 -17.61
C ARG A 123 3.80 -8.33 -16.15
N ARG A 124 5.01 -8.41 -15.61
CA ARG A 124 5.30 -8.40 -14.18
C ARG A 124 6.03 -7.13 -13.87
N GLU A 125 5.56 -6.42 -12.88
CA GLU A 125 6.03 -5.10 -12.53
C GLU A 125 6.34 -5.05 -11.02
N ARG A 126 7.45 -4.43 -10.66
CA ARG A 126 7.72 -4.00 -9.30
C ARG A 126 7.03 -2.67 -9.11
N PHE A 127 6.19 -2.56 -8.10
CA PHE A 127 5.54 -1.28 -7.78
C PHE A 127 5.94 -0.75 -6.41
N VAL A 128 5.83 0.56 -6.25
CA VAL A 128 5.93 1.26 -4.97
C VAL A 128 4.79 2.26 -4.91
N ASP A 129 3.90 2.08 -3.93
CA ASP A 129 2.76 2.96 -3.69
C ASP A 129 2.89 3.66 -2.36
N THR A 130 2.57 4.96 -2.34
CA THR A 130 2.54 5.77 -1.13
C THR A 130 1.11 6.15 -0.80
N TRP A 131 0.67 5.76 0.37
CA TRP A 131 -0.65 6.04 0.91
C TRP A 131 -0.58 7.05 2.04
N ILE A 132 -1.52 7.99 2.07
CA ILE A 132 -1.66 8.98 3.15
C ILE A 132 -3.06 8.91 3.72
N LYS A 133 -3.16 8.91 5.05
CA LYS A 133 -4.43 8.99 5.77
C LYS A 133 -4.75 10.45 6.10
N SER A 134 -5.83 10.95 5.53
CA SER A 134 -6.36 12.29 5.81
C SER A 134 -7.83 12.21 6.16
N ASN A 135 -8.25 12.86 7.24
CA ASN A 135 -9.65 12.85 7.73
C ASN A 135 -10.23 11.42 7.86
N GLY A 136 -9.40 10.47 8.31
CA GLY A 136 -9.79 9.07 8.50
C GLY A 136 -9.79 8.21 7.22
N THR A 137 -9.55 8.78 6.05
CA THR A 137 -9.54 8.09 4.75
C THR A 137 -8.14 7.93 4.22
N TRP A 138 -7.79 6.72 3.77
CA TRP A 138 -6.54 6.44 3.07
C TRP A 138 -6.70 6.73 1.58
N GLN A 139 -5.72 7.43 1.00
CA GLN A 139 -5.64 7.68 -0.44
C GLN A 139 -4.21 7.50 -0.92
N CYS A 140 -4.04 6.88 -2.08
CA CYS A 140 -2.74 6.79 -2.74
C CYS A 140 -2.38 8.15 -3.37
N VAL A 141 -1.19 8.65 -3.01
CA VAL A 141 -0.71 9.96 -3.48
C VAL A 141 0.49 9.84 -4.42
N ALA A 142 1.14 8.69 -4.47
CA ALA A 142 2.18 8.41 -5.45
C ALA A 142 2.21 6.92 -5.76
N THR A 143 2.38 6.59 -7.03
CA THR A 143 2.62 5.22 -7.51
C THR A 143 3.72 5.22 -8.56
N THR A 144 4.53 4.19 -8.56
CA THR A 144 5.51 3.95 -9.62
C THR A 144 5.64 2.47 -9.90
N SER A 145 5.83 2.12 -11.17
CA SER A 145 6.06 0.76 -11.61
C SER A 145 7.35 0.66 -12.43
N ALA A 146 7.98 -0.51 -12.35
CA ALA A 146 9.12 -0.89 -13.18
C ALA A 146 8.95 -2.32 -13.69
N LEU A 147 9.21 -2.56 -14.97
CA LEU A 147 9.15 -3.89 -15.54
C LEU A 147 10.19 -4.81 -14.90
N ILE A 148 9.77 -6.03 -14.56
CA ILE A 148 10.68 -7.10 -14.18
C ILE A 148 11.03 -7.86 -15.46
N THR A 149 12.17 -7.52 -16.09
CA THR A 149 12.56 -8.01 -17.42
C THR A 149 13.49 -9.20 -17.40
N ALA A 150 14.18 -9.46 -16.28
CA ALA A 150 15.11 -10.56 -16.13
C ALA A 150 15.27 -10.93 -14.66
N LYS A 151 15.79 -12.14 -14.42
CA LYS A 151 16.23 -12.56 -13.09
C LYS A 151 17.33 -11.61 -12.64
N GLN A 152 17.09 -10.85 -11.57
CA GLN A 152 18.14 -10.03 -10.98
C GLN A 152 19.23 -10.95 -10.44
N PRO A 153 20.53 -10.61 -10.58
CA PRO A 153 21.59 -11.39 -9.95
C PRO A 153 21.37 -11.40 -8.44
N GLY A 154 20.98 -12.56 -7.88
CA GLY A 154 20.75 -12.73 -6.45
C GLY A 154 19.32 -13.12 -6.02
N ASP A 155 18.38 -13.33 -6.96
CA ASP A 155 17.06 -13.94 -6.69
C ASP A 155 17.12 -15.47 -6.70
#